data_0672fbfdef2432f5672db5161668d937
#
_entry.id   0672fbfdef2432f5672db5161668d937
#
_cell.length_a   1.000
_cell.length_b   1.000
_cell.length_c   1.000
_cell.angle_alpha   90.00
_cell.angle_beta   90.00
_cell.angle_gamma   90.00
#
_symmetry.space_group_name_H-M   'P 1'
#
loop_
_entity.id
_entity.type
_entity.pdbx_description
1 polymer ?
#
loop_
_entity_poly.entity_id
_entity_poly.type
_entity_poly.pdbx_seq_one_letter_code
_entity_poly.pdbx_strand_id
1 'polypeptide(L)'
;MAKTDGRKLDHNTSEHLRRLAVRHVLEGGQRPSEVMRSLGLCRTTIYRWLRAFARKGSQGLASRKAPGRKPALGRKQRQQVKRWIVGKDPRQYGLESGLWTRRIVAGLIAGEFGITLQLTAAGRLLASLEITPQKPLRRACERDPKALKKWLAEDCPKLKRRARRHGAMILFLDEAGFTSEPGLGRTYGLKGQTPVVRTTGQRQKVNAISALNARGAFWSAVYTGSFNAARFVGFLKDFRRGRQDKVYLVVDGHPSHRAKSVSQYVQSTRGMLELHFLPPYAPDLNPDEFVWQHTRTNGVATKPPAKGRVPEATSDPRPG
;
A
#
# COMPACT_ATOMS: atom_id res chain seq x y z
N MET A 1 -25.10 37.62 38.48
CA MET A 1 -24.52 36.40 37.90
C MET A 1 -24.29 36.62 36.39
N ALA A 2 -23.14 36.20 35.88
CA ALA A 2 -22.85 36.28 34.46
C ALA A 2 -23.80 35.39 33.64
N LYS A 3 -24.32 35.89 32.53
CA LYS A 3 -25.16 35.07 31.61
C LYS A 3 -24.35 33.97 31.00
N THR A 4 -24.83 32.73 31.09
CA THR A 4 -24.21 31.59 30.43
C THR A 4 -24.34 31.72 28.89
N ASP A 5 -23.23 31.97 28.20
CA ASP A 5 -23.23 31.95 26.73
C ASP A 5 -23.17 30.50 26.22
N GLY A 6 -24.34 29.96 25.88
CA GLY A 6 -24.48 28.61 25.37
C GLY A 6 -23.70 28.29 24.11
N ARG A 7 -23.15 29.29 23.35
CA ARG A 7 -22.32 29.10 22.18
C ARG A 7 -20.91 28.65 22.53
N LYS A 8 -20.46 28.88 23.75
CA LYS A 8 -19.14 28.48 24.27
C LYS A 8 -19.14 27.08 24.89
N LEU A 9 -20.31 26.47 25.07
CA LEU A 9 -20.46 25.16 25.68
C LEU A 9 -20.35 24.06 24.59
N ASP A 10 -19.65 22.98 24.90
CA ASP A 10 -19.66 21.80 24.04
C ASP A 10 -21.06 21.14 23.98
N HIS A 11 -21.24 20.22 23.04
CA HIS A 11 -22.54 19.59 22.81
C HIS A 11 -23.03 18.79 24.01
N ASN A 12 -22.14 18.10 24.73
CA ASN A 12 -22.49 17.26 25.87
C ASN A 12 -22.89 18.11 27.07
N THR A 13 -22.11 19.14 27.39
CA THR A 13 -22.40 20.11 28.45
C THR A 13 -23.71 20.84 28.16
N SER A 14 -23.94 21.26 26.92
CA SER A 14 -25.19 21.89 26.51
C SER A 14 -26.41 20.96 26.64
N GLU A 15 -26.26 19.67 26.35
CA GLU A 15 -27.31 18.68 26.53
C GLU A 15 -27.58 18.42 28.03
N HIS A 16 -26.51 18.26 28.82
CA HIS A 16 -26.61 18.09 30.23
C HIS A 16 -27.36 19.26 30.89
N LEU A 17 -27.00 20.48 30.56
CA LEU A 17 -27.63 21.71 31.02
C LEU A 17 -29.13 21.76 30.67
N ARG A 18 -29.50 21.34 29.44
CA ARG A 18 -30.93 21.24 29.04
C ARG A 18 -31.70 20.25 29.89
N ARG A 19 -31.13 19.06 30.07
CA ARG A 19 -31.76 18.00 30.88
C ARG A 19 -31.88 18.40 32.33
N LEU A 20 -30.84 19.00 32.91
CA LEU A 20 -30.81 19.50 34.27
C LEU A 20 -31.89 20.57 34.49
N ALA A 21 -31.94 21.58 33.62
CA ALA A 21 -32.91 22.67 33.73
C ALA A 21 -34.37 22.17 33.66
N VAL A 22 -34.65 21.23 32.74
CA VAL A 22 -36.00 20.64 32.60
C VAL A 22 -36.35 19.79 33.82
N ARG A 23 -35.41 19.01 34.36
CA ARG A 23 -35.58 18.19 35.56
C ARG A 23 -35.92 19.05 36.78
N HIS A 24 -35.19 20.13 37.02
CA HIS A 24 -35.45 21.05 38.14
C HIS A 24 -36.88 21.63 38.09
N VAL A 25 -37.41 21.90 36.91
CA VAL A 25 -38.78 22.42 36.77
C VAL A 25 -39.82 21.32 36.94
N LEU A 26 -39.63 20.15 36.26
CA LEU A 26 -40.69 19.13 36.20
C LEU A 26 -40.69 18.17 37.42
N GLU A 27 -39.51 17.76 37.88
CA GLU A 27 -39.35 16.82 38.99
C GLU A 27 -39.10 17.57 40.31
N GLY A 28 -38.29 18.66 40.25
CA GLY A 28 -37.96 19.45 41.43
C GLY A 28 -39.02 20.52 41.80
N GLY A 29 -40.10 20.68 41.04
CA GLY A 29 -41.16 21.64 41.32
C GLY A 29 -40.73 23.12 41.29
N GLN A 30 -39.52 23.42 40.84
CA GLN A 30 -38.99 24.80 40.87
C GLN A 30 -39.65 25.65 39.77
N ARG A 31 -39.90 26.92 40.09
CA ARG A 31 -40.41 27.85 39.09
C ARG A 31 -39.40 28.07 37.97
N PRO A 32 -39.82 28.08 36.69
CA PRO A 32 -38.91 28.34 35.57
C PRO A 32 -38.05 29.61 35.72
N SER A 33 -38.57 30.62 36.40
CA SER A 33 -37.86 31.87 36.73
C SER A 33 -36.70 31.69 37.69
N GLU A 34 -36.79 30.75 38.59
CA GLU A 34 -35.76 30.42 39.59
C GLU A 34 -34.63 29.63 38.91
N VAL A 35 -34.98 28.59 38.17
CA VAL A 35 -34.04 27.79 37.37
C VAL A 35 -33.31 28.66 36.35
N MET A 36 -34.00 29.61 35.73
CA MET A 36 -33.42 30.58 34.83
C MET A 36 -32.33 31.44 35.50
N ARG A 37 -32.60 31.93 36.73
CA ARG A 37 -31.64 32.74 37.49
C ARG A 37 -30.45 31.92 37.97
N SER A 38 -30.69 30.70 38.46
CA SER A 38 -29.62 29.83 39.00
C SER A 38 -28.65 29.36 37.89
N LEU A 39 -29.16 29.07 36.72
CA LEU A 39 -28.36 28.57 35.59
C LEU A 39 -27.91 29.67 34.62
N GLY A 40 -28.22 30.94 34.84
CA GLY A 40 -27.85 32.05 33.98
C GLY A 40 -28.51 32.00 32.60
N LEU A 41 -29.71 31.40 32.49
CA LEU A 41 -30.41 31.20 31.22
C LEU A 41 -31.39 32.37 30.96
N CYS A 42 -31.69 32.58 29.67
CA CYS A 42 -32.76 33.54 29.30
C CYS A 42 -34.15 32.86 29.30
N ARG A 43 -35.20 33.65 29.51
CA ARG A 43 -36.60 33.17 29.57
C ARG A 43 -37.00 32.35 28.34
N THR A 44 -36.65 32.80 27.16
CA THR A 44 -36.99 32.11 25.91
C THR A 44 -36.32 30.73 25.81
N THR A 45 -35.13 30.56 26.38
CA THR A 45 -34.37 29.30 26.35
C THR A 45 -35.03 28.23 27.23
N ILE A 46 -35.40 28.54 28.50
CA ILE A 46 -36.02 27.55 29.39
C ILE A 46 -37.39 27.10 28.85
N TYR A 47 -38.23 28.03 28.43
CA TYR A 47 -39.54 27.66 27.85
C TYR A 47 -39.46 26.93 26.54
N ARG A 48 -38.41 27.19 25.72
CA ARG A 48 -38.14 26.40 24.50
C ARG A 48 -37.79 24.96 24.86
N TRP A 49 -36.99 24.73 25.88
CA TRP A 49 -36.61 23.39 26.32
C TRP A 49 -37.78 22.62 26.94
N LEU A 50 -38.59 23.27 27.77
CA LEU A 50 -39.82 22.68 28.31
C LEU A 50 -40.78 22.28 27.18
N ARG A 51 -41.01 23.13 26.19
CA ARG A 51 -41.80 22.78 25.00
C ARG A 51 -41.21 21.64 24.16
N ALA A 52 -39.88 21.61 24.03
CA ALA A 52 -39.22 20.52 23.32
C ALA A 52 -39.37 19.18 24.06
N PHE A 53 -39.27 19.19 25.38
CA PHE A 53 -39.49 18.05 26.21
C PHE A 53 -40.95 17.57 26.18
N ALA A 54 -41.90 18.48 26.28
CA ALA A 54 -43.33 18.14 26.21
C ALA A 54 -43.70 17.47 24.86
N ARG A 55 -43.06 17.86 23.76
CA ARG A 55 -43.34 17.26 22.45
C ARG A 55 -42.64 15.92 22.19
N LYS A 56 -41.42 15.71 22.68
CA LYS A 56 -40.55 14.59 22.30
C LYS A 56 -39.83 13.91 23.44
N GLY A 57 -40.24 14.22 24.67
CA GLY A 57 -39.55 13.69 25.85
C GLY A 57 -38.06 14.03 25.91
N SER A 58 -37.28 13.18 26.52
CA SER A 58 -35.82 13.33 26.62
C SER A 58 -35.11 13.47 25.27
N GLN A 59 -35.66 12.89 24.18
CA GLN A 59 -35.09 13.02 22.83
C GLN A 59 -35.20 14.46 22.30
N GLY A 60 -36.14 15.26 22.75
CA GLY A 60 -36.29 16.67 22.41
C GLY A 60 -35.17 17.55 22.97
N LEU A 61 -34.46 17.08 23.98
CA LEU A 61 -33.35 17.80 24.61
C LEU A 61 -31.97 17.38 24.10
N ALA A 62 -31.89 16.29 23.30
CA ALA A 62 -30.66 15.78 22.76
C ALA A 62 -29.97 16.80 21.87
N SER A 63 -28.65 16.88 21.95
CA SER A 63 -27.82 17.71 21.08
C SER A 63 -27.79 17.11 19.68
N ARG A 64 -28.01 17.94 18.69
CA ARG A 64 -27.92 17.58 17.28
C ARG A 64 -26.80 18.37 16.62
N LYS A 65 -25.96 17.70 15.89
CA LYS A 65 -24.98 18.38 15.06
C LYS A 65 -25.71 19.23 14.01
N ALA A 66 -25.37 20.49 13.93
CA ALA A 66 -25.92 21.36 12.91
C ALA A 66 -25.68 20.78 11.51
N PRO A 67 -26.67 20.76 10.62
CA PRO A 67 -26.46 20.38 9.24
C PRO A 67 -25.48 21.39 8.63
N GLY A 68 -24.30 20.90 8.20
CA GLY A 68 -23.30 21.74 7.58
C GLY A 68 -23.78 22.32 6.23
N ARG A 69 -22.87 22.98 5.51
CA ARG A 69 -23.15 23.48 4.15
C ARG A 69 -23.63 22.32 3.26
N LYS A 70 -24.67 22.55 2.49
CA LYS A 70 -25.18 21.55 1.51
C LYS A 70 -24.05 21.14 0.56
N PRO A 71 -23.90 19.84 0.28
CA PRO A 71 -22.90 19.35 -0.67
C PRO A 71 -23.09 19.98 -2.04
N ALA A 72 -21.99 20.35 -2.71
CA ALA A 72 -22.04 20.93 -4.06
C ALA A 72 -22.61 19.92 -5.09
N LEU A 73 -22.37 18.61 -4.90
CA LEU A 73 -22.92 17.54 -5.74
C LEU A 73 -24.01 16.77 -5.01
N GLY A 74 -25.13 16.54 -5.70
CA GLY A 74 -26.20 15.69 -5.25
C GLY A 74 -25.81 14.20 -5.22
N ARG A 75 -26.64 13.36 -4.57
CA ARG A 75 -26.36 11.92 -4.41
C ARG A 75 -26.11 11.20 -5.74
N LYS A 76 -26.92 11.46 -6.77
CA LYS A 76 -26.76 10.84 -8.11
C LYS A 76 -25.45 11.24 -8.77
N GLN A 77 -25.06 12.51 -8.72
CA GLN A 77 -23.82 13.03 -9.27
C GLN A 77 -22.59 12.44 -8.55
N ARG A 78 -22.63 12.32 -7.23
CA ARG A 78 -21.57 11.67 -6.44
C ARG A 78 -21.39 10.19 -6.83
N GLN A 79 -22.47 9.46 -7.03
CA GLN A 79 -22.41 8.07 -7.52
C GLN A 79 -21.81 8.01 -8.93
N GLN A 80 -22.12 8.98 -9.79
CA GLN A 80 -21.57 9.06 -11.14
C GLN A 80 -20.04 9.28 -11.09
N VAL A 81 -19.57 10.20 -10.25
CA VAL A 81 -18.12 10.40 -10.03
C VAL A 81 -17.43 9.11 -9.55
N LYS A 82 -18.06 8.36 -8.64
CA LYS A 82 -17.52 7.06 -8.20
C LYS A 82 -17.43 6.07 -9.36
N ARG A 83 -18.45 6.00 -10.24
CA ARG A 83 -18.46 5.13 -11.42
C ARG A 83 -17.41 5.52 -12.47
N TRP A 84 -17.04 6.79 -12.58
CA TRP A 84 -15.97 7.20 -13.48
C TRP A 84 -14.62 6.64 -13.07
N ILE A 85 -14.36 6.58 -11.76
CA ILE A 85 -13.03 6.29 -11.23
C ILE A 85 -12.81 4.79 -10.96
N VAL A 86 -13.86 4.13 -10.42
CA VAL A 86 -13.72 2.72 -10.01
C VAL A 86 -13.71 1.81 -11.24
N GLY A 87 -12.61 1.09 -11.43
CA GLY A 87 -12.45 0.12 -12.52
C GLY A 87 -12.21 0.74 -13.89
N LYS A 88 -12.00 2.05 -13.98
CA LYS A 88 -11.82 2.79 -15.22
C LYS A 88 -10.59 3.68 -15.18
N ASP A 89 -10.16 4.08 -16.36
CA ASP A 89 -8.97 4.87 -16.63
C ASP A 89 -9.41 6.21 -17.27
N PRO A 90 -8.78 7.34 -16.96
CA PRO A 90 -9.12 8.64 -17.57
C PRO A 90 -9.13 8.66 -19.10
N ARG A 91 -8.32 7.83 -19.75
CA ARG A 91 -8.28 7.71 -21.22
C ARG A 91 -9.60 7.26 -21.83
N GLN A 92 -10.42 6.51 -21.09
CA GLN A 92 -11.78 6.11 -21.52
C GLN A 92 -12.76 7.30 -21.61
N TYR A 93 -12.33 8.46 -21.09
CA TYR A 93 -13.08 9.72 -21.15
C TYR A 93 -12.40 10.76 -22.05
N GLY A 94 -11.54 10.30 -22.98
CA GLY A 94 -10.83 11.17 -23.93
C GLY A 94 -9.70 11.99 -23.32
N LEU A 95 -9.19 11.61 -22.15
CA LEU A 95 -8.08 12.31 -21.48
C LEU A 95 -6.77 11.55 -21.73
N GLU A 96 -5.68 12.28 -21.95
CA GLU A 96 -4.37 11.67 -22.25
C GLU A 96 -3.72 10.96 -21.04
N SER A 97 -4.16 11.27 -19.82
CA SER A 97 -3.58 10.71 -18.61
C SER A 97 -4.10 9.29 -18.32
N GLY A 98 -3.20 8.38 -17.97
CA GLY A 98 -3.55 7.05 -17.45
C GLY A 98 -3.84 7.01 -15.94
N LEU A 99 -3.71 8.13 -15.22
CA LEU A 99 -3.89 8.19 -13.78
C LEU A 99 -4.91 9.27 -13.37
N TRP A 100 -5.81 8.89 -12.48
CA TRP A 100 -6.74 9.82 -11.88
C TRP A 100 -6.03 10.82 -10.96
N THR A 101 -6.23 12.09 -11.18
CA THR A 101 -5.78 13.19 -10.32
C THR A 101 -6.97 14.02 -9.86
N ARG A 102 -6.80 14.75 -8.75
CA ARG A 102 -7.84 15.69 -8.29
C ARG A 102 -8.20 16.72 -9.35
N ARG A 103 -7.23 17.14 -10.16
CA ARG A 103 -7.43 18.10 -11.27
C ARG A 103 -8.31 17.50 -12.36
N ILE A 104 -8.05 16.28 -12.78
CA ILE A 104 -8.84 15.56 -13.79
C ILE A 104 -10.28 15.39 -13.32
N VAL A 105 -10.47 14.92 -12.07
CA VAL A 105 -11.80 14.74 -11.49
C VAL A 105 -12.56 16.05 -11.40
N ALA A 106 -11.91 17.14 -10.98
CA ALA A 106 -12.53 18.47 -10.93
C ALA A 106 -12.91 18.98 -12.33
N GLY A 107 -12.05 18.74 -13.33
CA GLY A 107 -12.33 19.08 -14.73
C GLY A 107 -13.54 18.33 -15.31
N LEU A 108 -13.62 17.03 -15.07
CA LEU A 108 -14.79 16.23 -15.49
C LEU A 108 -16.07 16.69 -14.80
N ILE A 109 -16.02 17.00 -13.51
CA ILE A 109 -17.18 17.51 -12.78
C ILE A 109 -17.63 18.85 -13.36
N ALA A 110 -16.69 19.73 -13.73
CA ALA A 110 -17.01 21.01 -14.35
C ALA A 110 -17.64 20.82 -15.75
N GLY A 111 -17.09 19.92 -16.56
CA GLY A 111 -17.61 19.63 -17.90
C GLY A 111 -19.01 18.99 -17.86
N GLU A 112 -19.20 17.99 -17.03
CA GLU A 112 -20.44 17.18 -17.01
C GLU A 112 -21.58 17.84 -16.20
N PHE A 113 -21.25 18.56 -15.14
CA PHE A 113 -22.27 19.09 -14.22
C PHE A 113 -22.28 20.61 -14.14
N GLY A 114 -21.36 21.32 -14.82
CA GLY A 114 -21.22 22.76 -14.72
C GLY A 114 -20.77 23.26 -13.34
N ILE A 115 -20.22 22.38 -12.49
CA ILE A 115 -19.87 22.67 -11.10
C ILE A 115 -18.36 22.78 -10.96
N THR A 116 -17.84 23.96 -10.71
CA THR A 116 -16.42 24.19 -10.48
C THR A 116 -16.04 23.87 -9.04
N LEU A 117 -15.09 22.94 -8.86
CA LEU A 117 -14.55 22.56 -7.56
C LEU A 117 -13.08 22.92 -7.45
N GLN A 118 -12.69 23.52 -6.31
CA GLN A 118 -11.30 23.64 -5.92
C GLN A 118 -10.68 22.24 -5.66
N LEU A 119 -9.36 22.08 -5.87
CA LEU A 119 -8.68 20.79 -5.71
C LEU A 119 -8.82 20.19 -4.30
N THR A 120 -8.89 21.03 -3.28
CA THR A 120 -9.17 20.60 -1.90
C THR A 120 -10.60 20.07 -1.73
N ALA A 121 -11.57 20.69 -2.37
CA ALA A 121 -12.96 20.24 -2.35
C ALA A 121 -13.14 18.94 -3.12
N ALA A 122 -12.48 18.79 -4.28
CA ALA A 122 -12.43 17.54 -5.02
C ALA A 122 -11.78 16.41 -4.19
N GLY A 123 -10.71 16.69 -3.45
CA GLY A 123 -10.09 15.72 -2.54
C GLY A 123 -11.03 15.30 -1.40
N ARG A 124 -11.77 16.23 -0.80
CA ARG A 124 -12.78 15.90 0.23
C ARG A 124 -13.95 15.10 -0.34
N LEU A 125 -14.38 15.43 -1.55
CA LEU A 125 -15.40 14.65 -2.26
C LEU A 125 -14.94 13.22 -2.46
N LEU A 126 -13.74 12.99 -3.00
CA LEU A 126 -13.18 11.66 -3.21
C LEU A 126 -13.09 10.88 -1.89
N ALA A 127 -12.55 11.49 -0.84
CA ALA A 127 -12.49 10.86 0.48
C ALA A 127 -13.89 10.46 1.01
N SER A 128 -14.90 11.32 0.79
CA SER A 128 -16.30 11.02 1.17
C SER A 128 -16.95 9.91 0.34
N LEU A 129 -16.35 9.53 -0.79
CA LEU A 129 -16.73 8.40 -1.65
C LEU A 129 -15.87 7.16 -1.38
N GLU A 130 -15.02 7.20 -0.34
CA GLU A 130 -14.08 6.14 0.03
C GLU A 130 -12.99 5.91 -1.03
N ILE A 131 -12.68 6.95 -1.82
CA ILE A 131 -11.63 6.94 -2.82
C ILE A 131 -10.42 7.67 -2.27
N THR A 132 -9.34 6.92 -2.05
CA THR A 132 -8.07 7.45 -1.50
C THR A 132 -6.95 7.36 -2.54
N PRO A 133 -5.91 8.20 -2.44
CA PRO A 133 -4.73 8.07 -3.28
C PRO A 133 -4.08 6.70 -3.06
N GLN A 134 -3.87 5.96 -4.15
CA GLN A 134 -3.23 4.65 -4.14
C GLN A 134 -2.01 4.69 -5.06
N LYS A 135 -0.93 3.98 -4.69
CA LYS A 135 0.17 3.73 -5.61
C LYS A 135 -0.26 2.59 -6.55
N PRO A 136 -0.38 2.84 -7.87
CA PRO A 136 -0.83 1.79 -8.77
C PRO A 136 0.19 0.66 -8.84
N LEU A 137 -0.32 -0.57 -8.86
CA LEU A 137 0.49 -1.75 -9.15
C LEU A 137 0.78 -1.78 -10.66
N ARG A 138 2.05 -1.91 -11.02
CA ARG A 138 2.45 -2.16 -12.40
C ARG A 138 2.22 -3.63 -12.71
N ARG A 139 1.43 -3.91 -13.72
CA ARG A 139 1.25 -5.25 -14.28
C ARG A 139 1.58 -5.20 -15.76
N ALA A 140 2.38 -6.14 -16.24
CA ALA A 140 2.67 -6.27 -17.65
C ALA A 140 1.37 -6.58 -18.41
N CYS A 141 1.17 -5.94 -19.56
CA CYS A 141 0.02 -6.19 -20.44
C CYS A 141 0.08 -7.62 -21.01
N GLU A 142 1.29 -8.15 -21.14
CA GLU A 142 1.60 -9.48 -21.68
C GLU A 142 1.36 -10.61 -20.67
N ARG A 143 0.95 -10.29 -19.45
CA ARG A 143 0.64 -11.28 -18.42
C ARG A 143 -0.57 -12.12 -18.84
N ASP A 144 -0.40 -13.45 -18.86
CA ASP A 144 -1.48 -14.40 -19.15
C ASP A 144 -2.20 -14.86 -17.87
N PRO A 145 -3.44 -14.40 -17.64
CA PRO A 145 -4.22 -14.81 -16.46
C PRO A 145 -4.55 -16.31 -16.45
N LYS A 146 -4.65 -16.94 -17.64
CA LYS A 146 -4.95 -18.39 -17.74
C LYS A 146 -3.73 -19.20 -17.31
N ALA A 147 -2.54 -18.85 -17.80
CA ALA A 147 -1.30 -19.49 -17.40
C ALA A 147 -1.05 -19.34 -15.88
N LEU A 148 -1.34 -18.16 -15.31
CA LEU A 148 -1.24 -17.91 -13.88
C LEU A 148 -2.19 -18.81 -13.09
N LYS A 149 -3.47 -18.88 -13.49
CA LYS A 149 -4.47 -19.72 -12.83
C LYS A 149 -4.09 -21.20 -12.89
N LYS A 150 -3.62 -21.67 -14.04
CA LYS A 150 -3.12 -23.03 -14.23
C LYS A 150 -1.93 -23.31 -13.31
N TRP A 151 -0.95 -22.43 -13.25
CA TRP A 151 0.20 -22.58 -12.36
C TRP A 151 -0.23 -22.75 -10.90
N LEU A 152 -1.09 -21.87 -10.39
CA LEU A 152 -1.55 -21.91 -9.01
C LEU A 152 -2.41 -23.14 -8.70
N ALA A 153 -3.32 -23.51 -9.61
CA ALA A 153 -4.27 -24.60 -9.39
C ALA A 153 -3.68 -25.99 -9.67
N GLU A 154 -2.74 -26.10 -10.60
CA GLU A 154 -2.25 -27.40 -11.07
C GLU A 154 -0.75 -27.58 -10.92
N ASP A 155 0.07 -26.70 -11.55
CA ASP A 155 1.50 -26.93 -11.72
C ASP A 155 2.25 -26.83 -10.40
N CYS A 156 2.01 -25.81 -9.61
CA CYS A 156 2.63 -25.62 -8.29
C CYS A 156 2.22 -26.74 -7.30
N PRO A 157 0.95 -27.14 -7.17
CA PRO A 157 0.58 -28.30 -6.35
C PRO A 157 1.19 -29.61 -6.86
N LYS A 158 1.25 -29.84 -8.17
CA LYS A 158 1.92 -31.01 -8.77
C LYS A 158 3.42 -31.02 -8.41
N LEU A 159 4.09 -29.88 -8.55
CA LEU A 159 5.48 -29.70 -8.19
C LEU A 159 5.73 -30.01 -6.70
N LYS A 160 4.91 -29.46 -5.80
CA LYS A 160 4.99 -29.72 -4.36
C LYS A 160 4.80 -31.21 -4.01
N ARG A 161 3.83 -31.89 -4.61
CA ARG A 161 3.61 -33.33 -4.41
C ARG A 161 4.80 -34.15 -4.90
N ARG A 162 5.33 -33.82 -6.10
CA ARG A 162 6.49 -34.48 -6.67
C ARG A 162 7.76 -34.27 -5.83
N ALA A 163 7.98 -33.06 -5.34
CA ALA A 163 9.08 -32.73 -4.46
C ALA A 163 9.03 -33.54 -3.16
N ARG A 164 7.86 -33.63 -2.51
CA ARG A 164 7.68 -34.47 -1.31
C ARG A 164 8.00 -35.95 -1.57
N ARG A 165 7.52 -36.50 -2.70
CA ARG A 165 7.77 -37.91 -3.07
C ARG A 165 9.26 -38.20 -3.29
N HIS A 166 9.99 -37.24 -3.85
CA HIS A 166 11.42 -37.41 -4.17
C HIS A 166 12.36 -36.88 -3.09
N GLY A 167 11.84 -36.40 -1.95
CA GLY A 167 12.65 -35.73 -0.94
C GLY A 167 13.35 -34.47 -1.46
N ALA A 168 12.83 -33.85 -2.53
CA ALA A 168 13.47 -32.71 -3.18
C ALA A 168 13.14 -31.39 -2.49
N MET A 169 14.14 -30.53 -2.39
CA MET A 169 13.98 -29.15 -1.93
C MET A 169 13.45 -28.28 -3.08
N ILE A 170 12.39 -27.50 -2.85
CA ILE A 170 11.93 -26.49 -3.81
C ILE A 170 12.57 -25.16 -3.42
N LEU A 171 13.24 -24.53 -4.37
CA LEU A 171 13.82 -23.20 -4.25
C LEU A 171 13.28 -22.31 -5.37
N PHE A 172 13.07 -21.05 -5.06
CA PHE A 172 12.81 -20.00 -6.02
C PHE A 172 14.09 -19.20 -6.24
N LEU A 173 14.37 -18.84 -7.48
CA LEU A 173 15.57 -18.10 -7.85
C LEU A 173 15.19 -16.86 -8.64
N ASP A 174 15.92 -15.78 -8.38
CA ASP A 174 15.78 -14.51 -9.08
C ASP A 174 17.09 -13.72 -9.12
N GLU A 175 17.17 -12.78 -10.03
CA GLU A 175 18.29 -11.86 -10.17
C GLU A 175 17.86 -10.42 -9.92
N ALA A 176 18.73 -9.66 -9.28
CA ALA A 176 18.52 -8.24 -9.07
C ALA A 176 19.74 -7.40 -9.42
N GLY A 177 19.51 -6.28 -10.07
CA GLY A 177 20.51 -5.24 -10.27
C GLY A 177 20.40 -4.15 -9.21
N PHE A 178 21.54 -3.73 -8.70
CA PHE A 178 21.69 -2.60 -7.77
C PHE A 178 22.62 -1.56 -8.38
N THR A 179 22.25 -0.29 -8.26
CA THR A 179 23.07 0.83 -8.70
C THR A 179 23.52 1.64 -7.49
N SER A 180 24.67 2.30 -7.59
CA SER A 180 25.18 3.20 -6.55
C SER A 180 24.34 4.46 -6.35
N GLU A 181 23.35 4.71 -7.22
CA GLU A 181 22.34 5.76 -7.04
C GLU A 181 21.01 5.12 -6.59
N PRO A 182 20.90 4.63 -5.37
CA PRO A 182 19.61 4.19 -4.87
C PRO A 182 18.71 5.40 -4.70
N GLY A 183 17.44 5.27 -5.05
CA GLY A 183 16.47 6.27 -4.65
C GLY A 183 16.52 6.47 -3.14
N LEU A 184 17.12 7.56 -2.69
CA LEU A 184 17.24 7.85 -1.27
C LEU A 184 15.86 7.91 -0.63
N GLY A 185 15.71 7.26 0.51
CA GLY A 185 14.51 7.35 1.33
C GLY A 185 14.29 8.77 1.87
N ARG A 186 13.19 8.97 2.58
CA ARG A 186 12.96 10.23 3.29
C ARG A 186 13.79 10.27 4.56
N THR A 187 14.34 11.45 4.89
CA THR A 187 15.02 11.71 6.16
C THR A 187 14.44 12.97 6.81
N TYR A 188 14.77 13.20 8.07
CA TYR A 188 14.33 14.38 8.80
C TYR A 188 15.36 15.51 8.65
N GLY A 189 14.87 16.74 8.57
CA GLY A 189 15.65 17.96 8.55
C GLY A 189 14.80 19.14 9.03
N LEU A 190 15.41 20.30 9.22
CA LEU A 190 14.67 21.51 9.57
C LEU A 190 13.70 21.90 8.45
N LYS A 191 12.53 22.42 8.81
CA LYS A 191 11.53 22.87 7.85
C LYS A 191 12.14 23.93 6.93
N GLY A 192 12.04 23.68 5.61
CA GLY A 192 12.61 24.58 4.60
C GLY A 192 14.09 24.37 4.29
N GLN A 193 14.78 23.45 4.99
CA GLN A 193 16.18 23.10 4.73
C GLN A 193 16.23 21.64 4.26
N THR A 194 16.52 21.43 2.99
CA THR A 194 16.64 20.08 2.43
C THR A 194 17.98 19.47 2.86
N PRO A 195 17.98 18.33 3.58
CA PRO A 195 19.22 17.62 3.93
C PRO A 195 19.97 17.16 2.67
N VAL A 196 21.29 17.33 2.70
CA VAL A 196 22.18 16.92 1.61
C VAL A 196 22.92 15.66 2.03
N VAL A 197 22.75 14.59 1.25
CA VAL A 197 23.51 13.35 1.40
C VAL A 197 24.61 13.33 0.34
N ARG A 198 25.85 13.27 0.77
CA ARG A 198 27.00 13.15 -0.16
C ARG A 198 27.11 11.71 -0.62
N THR A 199 27.06 11.48 -1.91
CA THR A 199 27.23 10.18 -2.55
C THR A 199 28.35 10.24 -3.58
N THR A 200 28.88 9.09 -3.97
CA THR A 200 29.84 9.04 -5.10
C THR A 200 29.10 9.39 -6.40
N GLY A 201 29.72 10.21 -7.25
CA GLY A 201 29.22 10.50 -8.59
C GLY A 201 29.49 9.37 -9.61
N GLN A 202 30.12 8.27 -9.20
CA GLN A 202 30.38 7.12 -10.06
C GLN A 202 29.20 6.16 -10.04
N ARG A 203 28.63 5.90 -11.21
CA ARG A 203 27.57 4.91 -11.39
C ARG A 203 28.15 3.51 -11.40
N GLN A 204 28.24 2.90 -10.23
CA GLN A 204 28.58 1.49 -10.13
C GLN A 204 27.29 0.65 -10.19
N LYS A 205 27.37 -0.47 -10.90
CA LYS A 205 26.29 -1.46 -10.97
C LYS A 205 26.81 -2.80 -10.46
N VAL A 206 26.11 -3.33 -9.46
CA VAL A 206 26.35 -4.65 -8.92
C VAL A 206 25.08 -5.47 -9.12
N ASN A 207 25.25 -6.71 -9.52
CA ASN A 207 24.13 -7.63 -9.66
C ASN A 207 24.24 -8.74 -8.61
N ALA A 208 23.11 -9.24 -8.20
CA ALA A 208 23.00 -10.36 -7.28
C ALA A 208 22.07 -11.41 -7.87
N ILE A 209 22.33 -12.65 -7.55
CA ILE A 209 21.47 -13.80 -7.82
C ILE A 209 21.21 -14.47 -6.49
N SER A 210 19.98 -14.88 -6.23
CA SER A 210 19.66 -15.64 -5.03
C SER A 210 18.70 -16.77 -5.29
N ALA A 211 18.73 -17.74 -4.40
CA ALA A 211 17.79 -18.85 -4.36
C ALA A 211 17.31 -19.04 -2.92
N LEU A 212 16.01 -19.11 -2.71
CA LEU A 212 15.42 -19.24 -1.38
C LEU A 212 14.26 -20.24 -1.36
N ASN A 213 13.95 -20.73 -0.16
CA ASN A 213 12.79 -21.55 0.06
C ASN A 213 11.87 -21.00 1.18
N ALA A 214 10.68 -21.57 1.30
CA ALA A 214 9.71 -21.19 2.32
C ALA A 214 10.15 -21.56 3.77
N ARG A 215 11.25 -22.29 3.95
CA ARG A 215 11.79 -22.68 5.27
C ARG A 215 12.96 -21.79 5.73
N GLY A 216 13.26 -20.72 4.99
CA GLY A 216 14.32 -19.76 5.33
C GLY A 216 15.70 -20.12 4.79
N ALA A 217 15.86 -21.21 4.04
CA ALA A 217 17.13 -21.48 3.36
C ALA A 217 17.36 -20.45 2.25
N PHE A 218 18.54 -19.83 2.25
CA PHE A 218 18.89 -18.73 1.36
C PHE A 218 20.34 -18.89 0.87
N TRP A 219 20.54 -18.77 -0.44
CA TRP A 219 21.85 -18.75 -1.10
C TRP A 219 21.90 -17.54 -2.00
N SER A 220 23.01 -16.84 -1.99
CA SER A 220 23.18 -15.68 -2.85
C SER A 220 24.61 -15.56 -3.34
N ALA A 221 24.77 -14.94 -4.50
CA ALA A 221 26.05 -14.53 -5.04
C ALA A 221 25.93 -13.12 -5.61
N VAL A 222 27.00 -12.33 -5.45
CA VAL A 222 27.11 -10.97 -5.96
C VAL A 222 28.15 -10.97 -7.09
N TYR A 223 27.86 -10.26 -8.18
CA TYR A 223 28.76 -10.20 -9.32
C TYR A 223 28.66 -8.85 -10.05
N THR A 224 29.69 -8.53 -10.82
CA THR A 224 29.72 -7.37 -11.74
C THR A 224 29.48 -7.83 -13.17
N GLY A 225 29.04 -6.92 -14.02
CA GLY A 225 28.73 -7.23 -15.43
C GLY A 225 27.34 -7.83 -15.65
N SER A 226 27.03 -8.20 -16.89
CA SER A 226 25.69 -8.67 -17.27
C SER A 226 25.41 -10.10 -16.85
N PHE A 227 24.15 -10.38 -16.52
CA PHE A 227 23.67 -11.74 -16.33
C PHE A 227 23.58 -12.46 -17.67
N ASN A 228 24.12 -13.67 -17.73
CA ASN A 228 24.08 -14.52 -18.92
C ASN A 228 24.10 -16.02 -18.54
N ALA A 229 23.94 -16.89 -19.53
CA ALA A 229 23.89 -18.35 -19.32
C ALA A 229 25.16 -18.91 -18.65
N ALA A 230 26.34 -18.39 -18.99
CA ALA A 230 27.60 -18.87 -18.41
C ALA A 230 27.67 -18.55 -16.90
N ARG A 231 27.26 -17.34 -16.49
CA ARG A 231 27.17 -16.97 -15.07
C ARG A 231 26.14 -17.81 -14.33
N PHE A 232 24.99 -18.05 -14.96
CA PHE A 232 23.96 -18.90 -14.37
C PHE A 232 24.47 -20.32 -14.15
N VAL A 233 25.13 -20.91 -15.12
CA VAL A 233 25.78 -22.24 -14.97
C VAL A 233 26.84 -22.20 -13.86
N GLY A 234 27.65 -21.13 -13.80
CA GLY A 234 28.61 -20.93 -12.70
C GLY A 234 27.95 -20.96 -11.34
N PHE A 235 26.89 -20.15 -11.15
CA PHE A 235 26.11 -20.16 -9.92
C PHE A 235 25.54 -21.53 -9.60
N LEU A 236 24.95 -22.22 -10.57
CA LEU A 236 24.41 -23.56 -10.35
C LEU A 236 25.48 -24.58 -9.95
N LYS A 237 26.70 -24.49 -10.50
CA LYS A 237 27.84 -25.34 -10.11
C LYS A 237 28.23 -25.07 -8.65
N ASP A 238 28.38 -23.80 -8.28
CA ASP A 238 28.75 -23.41 -6.90
C ASP A 238 27.63 -23.79 -5.93
N PHE A 239 26.39 -23.52 -6.30
CA PHE A 239 25.21 -23.93 -5.52
C PHE A 239 25.14 -25.44 -5.30
N ARG A 240 25.56 -26.26 -6.27
CA ARG A 240 25.56 -27.72 -6.17
C ARG A 240 26.79 -28.30 -5.46
N ARG A 241 27.82 -27.49 -5.27
CA ARG A 241 29.09 -27.97 -4.65
C ARG A 241 28.82 -28.51 -3.24
N GLY A 242 29.16 -29.78 -3.04
CA GLY A 242 28.94 -30.48 -1.76
C GLY A 242 27.51 -30.89 -1.47
N ARG A 243 26.54 -30.58 -2.33
CA ARG A 243 25.15 -30.98 -2.12
C ARG A 243 24.82 -32.37 -2.65
N GLN A 244 24.17 -33.15 -1.80
CA GLN A 244 23.66 -34.49 -2.10
C GLN A 244 22.12 -34.49 -2.31
N ASP A 245 21.42 -33.43 -1.86
CA ASP A 245 19.98 -33.33 -1.93
C ASP A 245 19.47 -33.03 -3.35
N LYS A 246 18.32 -33.56 -3.70
CA LYS A 246 17.62 -33.23 -4.94
C LYS A 246 16.96 -31.87 -4.84
N VAL A 247 17.13 -31.05 -5.88
CA VAL A 247 16.63 -29.67 -5.90
C VAL A 247 15.73 -29.43 -7.11
N TYR A 248 14.57 -28.85 -6.85
CA TYR A 248 13.67 -28.28 -7.85
C TYR A 248 13.80 -26.76 -7.78
N LEU A 249 14.42 -26.18 -8.80
CA LEU A 249 14.68 -24.76 -8.87
C LEU A 249 13.63 -24.10 -9.75
N VAL A 250 12.85 -23.23 -9.18
CA VAL A 250 11.81 -22.46 -9.87
C VAL A 250 12.41 -21.12 -10.29
N VAL A 251 12.42 -20.88 -11.60
CA VAL A 251 13.03 -19.70 -12.23
C VAL A 251 12.02 -18.99 -13.11
N ASP A 252 12.29 -17.74 -13.46
CA ASP A 252 11.52 -17.02 -14.47
C ASP A 252 11.83 -17.49 -15.90
N GLY A 253 11.14 -16.87 -16.86
CA GLY A 253 11.32 -17.19 -18.29
C GLY A 253 12.49 -16.52 -18.97
N HIS A 254 13.48 -15.96 -18.24
CA HIS A 254 14.62 -15.26 -18.84
C HIS A 254 15.38 -16.14 -19.86
N PRO A 255 15.78 -15.60 -21.03
CA PRO A 255 16.46 -16.38 -22.07
C PRO A 255 17.72 -17.12 -21.59
N SER A 256 18.46 -16.53 -20.65
CA SER A 256 19.65 -17.17 -20.06
C SER A 256 19.34 -18.47 -19.33
N HIS A 257 18.16 -18.63 -18.71
CA HIS A 257 17.73 -19.84 -18.03
C HIS A 257 17.39 -20.97 -19.01
N ARG A 258 16.99 -20.61 -20.24
CA ARG A 258 16.61 -21.56 -21.30
C ARG A 258 17.75 -21.89 -22.26
N ALA A 259 18.93 -21.35 -22.02
CA ALA A 259 20.08 -21.57 -22.88
C ALA A 259 20.50 -23.06 -22.95
N LYS A 260 21.02 -23.49 -24.07
CA LYS A 260 21.47 -24.87 -24.32
C LYS A 260 22.51 -25.33 -23.27
N SER A 261 23.47 -24.44 -22.93
CA SER A 261 24.48 -24.73 -21.91
C SER A 261 23.92 -25.01 -20.53
N VAL A 262 22.83 -24.32 -20.15
CA VAL A 262 22.10 -24.56 -18.90
C VAL A 262 21.40 -25.91 -18.93
N SER A 263 20.69 -26.23 -20.02
CA SER A 263 20.04 -27.52 -20.19
C SER A 263 21.04 -28.68 -20.14
N GLN A 264 22.20 -28.53 -20.81
CA GLN A 264 23.29 -29.52 -20.77
C GLN A 264 23.82 -29.72 -19.33
N TYR A 265 24.06 -28.62 -18.62
CA TYR A 265 24.51 -28.73 -17.23
C TYR A 265 23.45 -29.42 -16.33
N VAL A 266 22.20 -29.02 -16.44
CA VAL A 266 21.11 -29.65 -15.66
C VAL A 266 21.01 -31.14 -15.96
N GLN A 267 21.11 -31.56 -17.22
CA GLN A 267 21.13 -32.98 -17.62
C GLN A 267 22.33 -33.73 -17.01
N SER A 268 23.51 -33.08 -16.95
CA SER A 268 24.70 -33.69 -16.36
C SER A 268 24.56 -34.00 -14.86
N THR A 269 23.61 -33.36 -14.16
CA THR A 269 23.32 -33.61 -12.74
C THR A 269 22.51 -34.89 -12.52
N ARG A 270 22.15 -35.61 -13.57
CA ARG A 270 21.41 -36.89 -13.51
C ARG A 270 20.13 -36.81 -12.66
N GLY A 271 19.39 -35.70 -12.81
CA GLY A 271 18.12 -35.48 -12.12
C GLY A 271 18.23 -34.98 -10.68
N MET A 272 19.44 -34.69 -10.19
CA MET A 272 19.64 -34.05 -8.88
C MET A 272 19.28 -32.57 -8.88
N LEU A 273 19.26 -31.92 -10.03
CA LEU A 273 18.77 -30.56 -10.23
C LEU A 273 17.75 -30.56 -11.37
N GLU A 274 16.60 -30.00 -11.14
CA GLU A 274 15.57 -29.79 -12.16
C GLU A 274 15.13 -28.32 -12.17
N LEU A 275 14.98 -27.74 -13.37
CA LEU A 275 14.44 -26.39 -13.53
C LEU A 275 12.94 -26.45 -13.83
N HIS A 276 12.22 -25.59 -13.15
CA HIS A 276 10.79 -25.35 -13.35
C HIS A 276 10.56 -23.86 -13.63
N PHE A 277 9.74 -23.54 -14.63
CA PHE A 277 9.56 -22.18 -15.07
C PHE A 277 8.26 -21.58 -14.54
N LEU A 278 8.35 -20.38 -14.04
CA LEU A 278 7.17 -19.55 -13.73
C LEU A 278 6.43 -19.16 -15.00
N PRO A 279 5.12 -18.88 -14.92
CA PRO A 279 4.39 -18.25 -16.01
C PRO A 279 5.05 -16.91 -16.38
N PRO A 280 5.01 -16.54 -17.69
CA PRO A 280 5.55 -15.26 -18.14
C PRO A 280 4.94 -14.08 -17.40
N TYR A 281 5.74 -13.06 -17.13
CA TYR A 281 5.31 -11.79 -16.52
C TYR A 281 4.54 -11.95 -15.19
N ALA A 282 4.94 -12.89 -14.36
CA ALA A 282 4.33 -13.15 -13.05
C ALA A 282 5.34 -13.04 -11.88
N PRO A 283 5.97 -11.87 -11.67
CA PRO A 283 6.97 -11.69 -10.61
C PRO A 283 6.39 -11.89 -9.22
N ASP A 284 5.10 -11.60 -9.02
CA ASP A 284 4.38 -11.81 -7.77
C ASP A 284 4.28 -13.28 -7.33
N LEU A 285 4.63 -14.24 -8.19
CA LEU A 285 4.79 -15.66 -7.84
C LEU A 285 6.18 -16.01 -7.34
N ASN A 286 7.17 -15.12 -7.53
CA ASN A 286 8.53 -15.33 -7.07
C ASN A 286 8.74 -14.67 -5.69
N PRO A 287 8.87 -15.44 -4.61
CA PRO A 287 9.10 -14.88 -3.27
C PRO A 287 10.43 -14.12 -3.15
N ASP A 288 11.40 -14.38 -4.04
CA ASP A 288 12.70 -13.71 -4.05
C ASP A 288 12.57 -12.20 -4.39
N GLU A 289 11.54 -11.81 -5.12
CA GLU A 289 11.23 -10.39 -5.37
C GLU A 289 11.02 -9.59 -4.07
N PHE A 290 10.46 -10.21 -3.02
CA PHE A 290 10.31 -9.56 -1.71
C PHE A 290 11.66 -9.33 -1.02
N VAL A 291 12.62 -10.26 -1.19
CA VAL A 291 13.98 -10.09 -0.68
C VAL A 291 14.64 -8.91 -1.37
N TRP A 292 14.54 -8.83 -2.69
CA TRP A 292 15.10 -7.73 -3.46
C TRP A 292 14.44 -6.39 -3.13
N GLN A 293 13.12 -6.36 -2.96
CA GLN A 293 12.42 -5.16 -2.52
C GLN A 293 12.88 -4.70 -1.14
N HIS A 294 13.01 -5.63 -0.19
CA HIS A 294 13.51 -5.34 1.15
C HIS A 294 14.94 -4.80 1.10
N THR A 295 15.82 -5.46 0.36
CA THR A 295 17.23 -5.06 0.18
C THR A 295 17.35 -3.67 -0.43
N ARG A 296 16.53 -3.35 -1.46
CA ARG A 296 16.51 -2.01 -2.06
C ARG A 296 16.04 -0.95 -1.07
N THR A 297 14.98 -1.23 -0.32
CA THR A 297 14.33 -0.24 0.55
C THR A 297 15.08 -0.02 1.86
N ASN A 298 15.52 -1.09 2.52
CA ASN A 298 16.09 -1.04 3.87
C ASN A 298 17.61 -1.22 3.88
N GLY A 299 18.20 -1.80 2.83
CA GLY A 299 19.63 -1.97 2.68
C GLY A 299 20.27 -0.80 1.92
N VAL A 300 20.16 -0.87 0.59
CA VAL A 300 20.89 0.04 -0.32
C VAL A 300 20.40 1.49 -0.21
N ALA A 301 19.10 1.72 -0.09
CA ALA A 301 18.54 3.07 0.02
C ALA A 301 18.95 3.81 1.32
N THR A 302 19.28 3.09 2.38
CA THR A 302 19.64 3.67 3.67
C THR A 302 21.14 3.80 3.88
N LYS A 303 21.94 3.12 3.05
CA LYS A 303 23.40 3.09 3.14
C LYS A 303 24.03 3.51 1.82
N PRO A 304 24.04 4.82 1.49
CA PRO A 304 24.67 5.28 0.27
C PRO A 304 26.16 4.93 0.27
N PRO A 305 26.73 4.46 -0.85
CA PRO A 305 28.10 4.04 -0.92
C PRO A 305 29.05 5.23 -0.66
N ALA A 306 30.01 5.05 0.23
CA ALA A 306 31.10 6.00 0.46
C ALA A 306 32.15 5.90 -0.65
N LYS A 307 32.87 7.00 -0.92
CA LYS A 307 33.96 7.05 -1.89
C LYS A 307 35.00 5.95 -1.58
N GLY A 308 35.28 5.08 -2.53
CA GLY A 308 36.33 4.07 -2.45
C GLY A 308 35.98 2.70 -1.85
N ARG A 309 34.73 2.45 -1.42
CA ARG A 309 34.29 1.11 -1.02
C ARG A 309 33.42 0.48 -2.10
N VAL A 310 33.99 -0.47 -2.81
CA VAL A 310 33.23 -1.51 -3.52
C VAL A 310 32.70 -2.46 -2.44
N PRO A 311 31.42 -2.83 -2.41
CA PRO A 311 30.96 -3.91 -1.53
C PRO A 311 31.74 -5.17 -1.88
N GLU A 312 32.65 -5.60 -1.00
CA GLU A 312 33.27 -6.90 -1.13
C GLU A 312 32.19 -7.96 -1.04
N ALA A 313 32.19 -8.86 -2.03
CA ALA A 313 31.34 -10.03 -2.00
C ALA A 313 31.83 -10.92 -0.83
N THR A 314 31.16 -10.79 0.30
CA THR A 314 31.34 -11.77 1.38
C THR A 314 30.68 -13.07 0.94
N SER A 315 31.49 -13.92 0.33
CA SER A 315 31.18 -15.35 0.19
C SER A 315 31.39 -15.99 1.55
N ASP A 316 30.40 -15.97 2.41
CA ASP A 316 30.40 -16.82 3.60
C ASP A 316 29.17 -17.74 3.55
N PRO A 317 29.31 -18.97 3.08
CA PRO A 317 28.28 -19.98 3.21
C PRO A 317 28.44 -20.67 4.56
N ARG A 318 27.99 -20.07 5.65
CA ARG A 318 27.78 -20.84 6.88
C ARG A 318 26.32 -21.24 6.98
N PRO A 319 26.02 -22.55 7.04
CA PRO A 319 24.72 -23.02 7.45
C PRO A 319 24.59 -22.88 8.97
N GLY A 320 23.58 -22.14 9.42
CA GLY A 320 23.08 -22.21 10.79
C GLY A 320 21.91 -23.16 10.84
#